data_fe5cd367b4f750e57a2ff2d87aa349e1
#
_entry.id   fe5cd367b4f750e57a2ff2d87aa349e1
#
_cell.length_a   1.000
_cell.length_b   1.000
_cell.length_c   1.000
_cell.angle_alpha   90.00
_cell.angle_beta   90.00
_cell.angle_gamma   90.00
#
_symmetry.space_group_name_H-M   'P 1'
#
loop_
_entity.id
_entity.type
_entity.pdbx_description
1 polymer ?
#
loop_
_entity_poly.entity_id
_entity_poly.type
_entity_poly.pdbx_seq_one_letter_code
_entity_poly.pdbx_strand_id
1 'polypeptide(L)'
;MILKSIETFTNQAIGFVRVTTEDGAHGWGQVSTYHSDITCQVLHRQVAPWTLGQDTSNLDDLLDIVTEREHKFPGSYLRRAIGGLDTAIWDMRGKQAGKPVTELLGGTPGLIRAYASSMKRDISPADEATRLKHLRDTQGFDAFKVRAGAEVGRNVDEWPGRTEEIIATMRREFGDNVDLLIDANSCYSPKRAIEVGHMLQDHGFCHYEEPCPYWELEQTKQVTDALDIDVTGGEQDCDLPTWQRMIDIRAVDI
;
A
#
# COMPACT_ATOMS: atom_id res chain seq x y z
N MET A 1 -12.69 -6.76 -26.77
CA MET A 1 -11.48 -6.01 -27.27
C MET A 1 -10.28 -6.94 -27.17
N ILE A 2 -9.65 -7.23 -28.30
CA ILE A 2 -8.54 -8.19 -28.32
C ILE A 2 -7.24 -7.49 -28.01
N LEU A 3 -6.51 -8.00 -27.01
CA LEU A 3 -5.21 -7.47 -26.59
C LEU A 3 -4.13 -7.77 -27.62
N LYS A 4 -3.60 -6.74 -28.26
CA LYS A 4 -2.61 -6.84 -29.35
C LYS A 4 -1.18 -6.82 -28.85
N SER A 5 -0.86 -5.90 -27.93
CA SER A 5 0.51 -5.76 -27.41
C SER A 5 0.53 -5.32 -25.97
N ILE A 6 1.58 -5.73 -25.27
CA ILE A 6 1.98 -5.29 -23.95
C ILE A 6 3.42 -4.78 -24.06
N GLU A 7 3.64 -3.53 -23.68
CA GLU A 7 4.96 -2.89 -23.69
C GLU A 7 5.30 -2.43 -22.28
N THR A 8 6.56 -2.48 -21.92
CA THR A 8 7.04 -2.02 -20.62
C THR A 8 8.15 -0.99 -20.75
N PHE A 9 8.12 -0.01 -19.87
CA PHE A 9 9.09 1.08 -19.78
C PHE A 9 9.58 1.12 -18.33
N THR A 10 10.81 0.65 -18.07
CA THR A 10 11.24 0.37 -16.71
C THR A 10 12.69 0.72 -16.43
N ASN A 11 12.96 1.02 -15.17
CA ASN A 11 14.25 0.93 -14.50
C ASN A 11 14.07 0.10 -13.21
N GLN A 12 15.07 0.06 -12.34
CA GLN A 12 14.97 -0.70 -11.07
C GLN A 12 13.89 -0.21 -10.13
N ALA A 13 13.53 1.08 -10.17
CA ALA A 13 12.64 1.72 -9.21
C ALA A 13 11.20 1.91 -9.72
N ILE A 14 11.02 2.05 -11.05
CA ILE A 14 9.71 2.36 -11.65
C ILE A 14 9.54 1.53 -12.92
N GLY A 15 8.33 0.96 -13.10
CA GLY A 15 7.97 0.24 -14.32
C GLY A 15 6.53 0.56 -14.74
N PHE A 16 6.38 1.12 -15.95
CA PHE A 16 5.10 1.34 -16.59
C PHE A 16 4.76 0.25 -17.59
N VAL A 17 3.48 -0.06 -17.70
CA VAL A 17 2.92 -1.00 -18.67
C VAL A 17 2.01 -0.23 -19.61
N ARG A 18 2.19 -0.41 -20.91
CA ARG A 18 1.24 0.03 -21.92
C ARG A 18 0.59 -1.18 -22.58
N VAL A 19 -0.72 -1.24 -22.56
CA VAL A 19 -1.50 -2.21 -23.33
C VAL A 19 -2.06 -1.53 -24.57
N THR A 20 -2.18 -2.27 -25.67
CA THR A 20 -2.83 -1.80 -26.89
C THR A 20 -3.68 -2.93 -27.46
N THR A 21 -4.90 -2.63 -27.91
CA THR A 21 -5.82 -3.57 -28.55
C THR A 21 -5.73 -3.50 -30.07
N GLU A 22 -6.37 -4.45 -30.77
CA GLU A 22 -6.34 -4.51 -32.25
C GLU A 22 -7.00 -3.28 -32.91
N ASP A 23 -7.99 -2.70 -32.25
CA ASP A 23 -8.66 -1.45 -32.70
C ASP A 23 -7.86 -0.18 -32.36
N GLY A 24 -6.68 -0.30 -31.72
CA GLY A 24 -5.77 0.79 -31.43
C GLY A 24 -6.06 1.50 -30.10
N ALA A 25 -7.03 1.08 -29.31
CA ALA A 25 -7.22 1.60 -27.98
C ALA A 25 -6.05 1.21 -27.07
N HIS A 26 -5.67 2.11 -26.16
CA HIS A 26 -4.52 1.85 -25.27
C HIS A 26 -4.74 2.41 -23.89
N GLY A 27 -4.08 1.79 -22.91
CA GLY A 27 -4.07 2.24 -21.53
C GLY A 27 -2.72 2.01 -20.88
N TRP A 28 -2.53 2.67 -19.73
CA TRP A 28 -1.31 2.65 -18.95
C TRP A 28 -1.57 2.16 -17.54
N GLY A 29 -0.66 1.32 -17.05
CA GLY A 29 -0.60 0.86 -15.66
C GLY A 29 0.82 0.98 -15.13
N GLN A 30 0.99 0.73 -13.86
CA GLN A 30 2.28 0.67 -13.19
C GLN A 30 2.43 -0.68 -12.51
N VAL A 31 3.55 -1.36 -12.72
CA VAL A 31 3.98 -2.45 -11.85
C VAL A 31 4.57 -1.87 -10.56
N SER A 32 4.73 -2.71 -9.55
CA SER A 32 5.32 -2.30 -8.27
C SER A 32 6.60 -1.48 -8.44
N THR A 33 6.84 -0.56 -7.52
CA THR A 33 8.16 0.04 -7.29
C THR A 33 9.14 -1.00 -6.72
N TYR A 34 10.44 -0.71 -6.79
CA TYR A 34 11.53 -1.62 -6.44
C TYR A 34 11.54 -2.92 -7.25
N HIS A 35 12.67 -3.24 -7.83
CA HIS A 35 12.82 -4.39 -8.75
C HIS A 35 11.76 -4.42 -9.86
N SER A 36 11.35 -3.24 -10.33
CA SER A 36 10.33 -3.09 -11.36
C SER A 36 10.77 -3.75 -12.68
N ASP A 37 12.05 -3.73 -12.97
CA ASP A 37 12.68 -4.43 -14.10
C ASP A 37 12.43 -5.95 -14.02
N ILE A 38 12.58 -6.56 -12.84
CA ILE A 38 12.25 -7.98 -12.61
C ILE A 38 10.76 -8.22 -12.79
N THR A 39 9.92 -7.36 -12.21
CA THR A 39 8.45 -7.47 -12.36
C THR A 39 8.02 -7.38 -13.82
N CYS A 40 8.63 -6.49 -14.61
CA CYS A 40 8.39 -6.40 -16.04
C CYS A 40 8.83 -7.66 -16.79
N GLN A 41 9.95 -8.29 -16.42
CA GLN A 41 10.33 -9.59 -16.99
C GLN A 41 9.30 -10.67 -16.67
N VAL A 42 8.81 -10.73 -15.44
CA VAL A 42 7.73 -11.66 -15.05
C VAL A 42 6.47 -11.39 -15.86
N LEU A 43 6.09 -10.12 -16.06
CA LEU A 43 4.96 -9.77 -16.92
C LEU A 43 5.09 -10.33 -18.33
N HIS A 44 6.25 -10.15 -18.98
CA HIS A 44 6.47 -10.67 -20.33
C HIS A 44 6.59 -12.18 -20.41
N ARG A 45 7.08 -12.86 -19.36
CA ARG A 45 7.33 -14.30 -19.36
C ARG A 45 6.17 -15.13 -18.84
N GLN A 46 5.40 -14.61 -17.88
CA GLN A 46 4.36 -15.37 -17.19
C GLN A 46 2.94 -14.83 -17.45
N VAL A 47 2.77 -13.54 -17.76
CA VAL A 47 1.45 -12.94 -17.95
C VAL A 47 1.12 -12.79 -19.43
N ALA A 48 2.00 -12.17 -20.21
CA ALA A 48 1.78 -11.87 -21.62
C ALA A 48 1.44 -13.10 -22.48
N PRO A 49 2.08 -14.29 -22.30
CA PRO A 49 1.75 -15.46 -23.10
C PRO A 49 0.28 -15.94 -22.98
N TRP A 50 -0.35 -15.66 -21.85
CA TRP A 50 -1.74 -16.08 -21.59
C TRP A 50 -2.77 -15.00 -21.91
N THR A 51 -2.33 -13.74 -22.10
CA THR A 51 -3.23 -12.60 -22.26
C THR A 51 -3.20 -11.97 -23.66
N LEU A 52 -2.07 -12.07 -24.38
CA LEU A 52 -2.01 -11.60 -25.76
C LEU A 52 -2.94 -12.41 -26.66
N GLY A 53 -3.67 -11.69 -27.54
CA GLY A 53 -4.67 -12.29 -28.42
C GLY A 53 -6.00 -12.64 -27.73
N GLN A 54 -6.13 -12.39 -26.43
CA GLN A 54 -7.36 -12.65 -25.68
C GLN A 54 -8.28 -11.42 -25.64
N ASP A 55 -9.57 -11.70 -25.44
CA ASP A 55 -10.56 -10.64 -25.22
C ASP A 55 -10.49 -10.11 -23.78
N THR A 56 -10.33 -8.81 -23.66
CA THR A 56 -10.26 -8.13 -22.35
C THR A 56 -11.65 -7.78 -21.78
N SER A 57 -12.76 -8.18 -22.42
CA SER A 57 -14.13 -7.83 -21.97
C SER A 57 -14.46 -8.43 -20.60
N ASN A 58 -14.06 -9.67 -20.36
CA ASN A 58 -14.10 -10.30 -19.04
C ASN A 58 -12.70 -10.32 -18.45
N LEU A 59 -12.36 -9.28 -17.72
CA LEU A 59 -10.99 -9.11 -17.18
C LEU A 59 -10.71 -10.09 -16.03
N ASP A 60 -11.69 -10.34 -15.17
CA ASP A 60 -11.53 -11.23 -14.03
C ASP A 60 -11.17 -12.65 -14.49
N ASP A 61 -11.93 -13.21 -15.45
CA ASP A 61 -11.61 -14.52 -16.03
C ASP A 61 -10.23 -14.54 -16.69
N LEU A 62 -9.83 -13.45 -17.34
CA LEU A 62 -8.52 -13.36 -17.98
C LEU A 62 -7.39 -13.42 -16.95
N LEU A 63 -7.53 -12.73 -15.83
CA LEU A 63 -6.53 -12.71 -14.76
C LEU A 63 -6.53 -14.02 -13.96
N ASP A 64 -7.68 -14.66 -13.80
CA ASP A 64 -7.80 -15.97 -13.18
C ASP A 64 -7.09 -17.05 -14.03
N ILE A 65 -7.24 -17.02 -15.36
CA ILE A 65 -6.50 -17.90 -16.27
C ILE A 65 -4.98 -17.75 -16.07
N VAL A 66 -4.47 -16.54 -15.97
CA VAL A 66 -3.03 -16.31 -15.69
C VAL A 66 -2.61 -16.96 -14.38
N THR A 67 -3.40 -16.75 -13.33
CA THR A 67 -3.15 -17.29 -11.99
C THR A 67 -3.14 -18.82 -11.99
N GLU A 68 -4.10 -19.45 -12.66
CA GLU A 68 -4.21 -20.89 -12.78
C GLU A 68 -3.04 -21.50 -13.59
N ARG A 69 -2.67 -20.87 -14.68
CA ARG A 69 -1.57 -21.35 -15.55
C ARG A 69 -0.20 -21.23 -14.87
N GLU A 70 -0.01 -20.20 -14.07
CA GLU A 70 1.23 -19.93 -13.36
C GLU A 70 1.25 -20.46 -11.91
N HIS A 71 0.34 -21.39 -11.57
CA HIS A 71 0.18 -21.93 -10.22
C HIS A 71 1.46 -22.52 -9.59
N LYS A 72 2.45 -22.92 -10.39
CA LYS A 72 3.72 -23.47 -9.90
C LYS A 72 4.70 -22.40 -9.43
N PHE A 73 4.50 -21.16 -9.87
CA PHE A 73 5.36 -20.02 -9.56
C PHE A 73 4.52 -18.83 -9.08
N PRO A 74 3.64 -19.05 -8.08
CA PRO A 74 2.87 -17.96 -7.49
C PRO A 74 3.82 -17.03 -6.73
N GLY A 75 3.36 -15.88 -6.38
CA GLY A 75 4.09 -14.99 -5.50
C GLY A 75 4.02 -13.54 -5.91
N SER A 76 4.69 -12.70 -5.15
CA SER A 76 4.52 -11.25 -5.22
C SER A 76 4.85 -10.67 -6.60
N TYR A 77 5.89 -11.15 -7.27
CA TYR A 77 6.23 -10.64 -8.60
C TYR A 77 5.15 -10.92 -9.65
N LEU A 78 4.57 -12.13 -9.63
CA LEU A 78 3.46 -12.46 -10.53
C LEU A 78 2.24 -11.58 -10.25
N ARG A 79 1.85 -11.42 -8.98
CA ARG A 79 0.70 -10.59 -8.58
C ARG A 79 0.90 -9.12 -8.94
N ARG A 80 2.09 -8.59 -8.73
CA ARG A 80 2.45 -7.21 -9.11
C ARG A 80 2.48 -7.01 -10.62
N ALA A 81 2.89 -8.01 -11.39
CA ALA A 81 2.83 -7.98 -12.84
C ALA A 81 1.38 -8.01 -13.36
N ILE A 82 0.53 -8.87 -12.76
CA ILE A 82 -0.91 -8.91 -13.04
C ILE A 82 -1.55 -7.55 -12.72
N GLY A 83 -1.25 -6.94 -11.56
CA GLY A 83 -1.75 -5.62 -11.20
C GLY A 83 -1.37 -4.52 -12.19
N GLY A 84 -0.17 -4.57 -12.77
CA GLY A 84 0.24 -3.65 -13.83
C GLY A 84 -0.58 -3.80 -15.11
N LEU A 85 -0.91 -5.03 -15.51
CA LEU A 85 -1.79 -5.31 -16.63
C LEU A 85 -3.23 -4.87 -16.35
N ASP A 86 -3.76 -5.24 -15.19
CA ASP A 86 -5.12 -4.91 -14.75
C ASP A 86 -5.36 -3.41 -14.76
N THR A 87 -4.51 -2.63 -14.12
CA THR A 87 -4.61 -1.17 -14.09
C THR A 87 -4.51 -0.55 -15.48
N ALA A 88 -3.67 -1.10 -16.37
CA ALA A 88 -3.57 -0.63 -17.75
C ALA A 88 -4.86 -0.89 -18.56
N ILE A 89 -5.53 -2.01 -18.34
CA ILE A 89 -6.80 -2.33 -19.00
C ILE A 89 -7.92 -1.43 -18.45
N TRP A 90 -7.96 -1.16 -17.16
CA TRP A 90 -8.94 -0.23 -16.57
C TRP A 90 -8.74 1.21 -17.06
N ASP A 91 -7.51 1.69 -17.17
CA ASP A 91 -7.21 3.01 -17.75
C ASP A 91 -7.70 3.09 -19.21
N MET A 92 -7.46 2.05 -20.01
CA MET A 92 -7.96 1.94 -21.38
C MET A 92 -9.50 2.02 -21.44
N ARG A 93 -10.19 1.23 -20.58
CA ARG A 93 -11.66 1.22 -20.50
C ARG A 93 -12.21 2.59 -20.12
N GLY A 94 -11.59 3.27 -19.16
CA GLY A 94 -11.94 4.62 -18.75
C GLY A 94 -11.84 5.63 -19.89
N LYS A 95 -10.74 5.59 -20.63
CA LYS A 95 -10.53 6.45 -21.81
C LYS A 95 -11.56 6.20 -22.90
N GLN A 96 -11.86 4.94 -23.21
CA GLN A 96 -12.87 4.58 -24.21
C GLN A 96 -14.26 5.01 -23.80
N ALA A 97 -14.61 4.85 -22.53
CA ALA A 97 -15.92 5.26 -22.01
C ALA A 97 -16.04 6.77 -21.77
N GLY A 98 -14.93 7.52 -21.80
CA GLY A 98 -14.89 8.94 -21.41
C GLY A 98 -15.27 9.15 -19.94
N LYS A 99 -14.95 8.19 -19.06
CA LYS A 99 -15.33 8.17 -17.66
C LYS A 99 -14.12 7.86 -16.77
N PRO A 100 -14.07 8.42 -15.55
CA PRO A 100 -13.08 7.99 -14.56
C PRO A 100 -13.33 6.52 -14.16
N VAL A 101 -12.26 5.81 -13.85
CA VAL A 101 -12.32 4.39 -13.45
C VAL A 101 -13.23 4.19 -12.23
N THR A 102 -13.25 5.14 -11.31
CA THR A 102 -14.16 5.13 -10.16
C THR A 102 -15.61 4.92 -10.55
N GLU A 103 -16.11 5.60 -11.60
CA GLU A 103 -17.48 5.42 -12.07
C GLU A 103 -17.69 4.05 -12.74
N LEU A 104 -16.68 3.54 -13.46
CA LEU A 104 -16.76 2.21 -14.07
C LEU A 104 -16.82 1.09 -13.03
N LEU A 105 -16.23 1.32 -11.87
CA LEU A 105 -16.27 0.43 -10.71
C LEU A 105 -17.52 0.64 -9.82
N GLY A 106 -18.45 1.49 -10.23
CA GLY A 106 -19.70 1.76 -9.51
C GLY A 106 -19.57 2.78 -8.37
N GLY A 107 -18.42 3.45 -8.25
CA GLY A 107 -18.20 4.51 -7.28
C GLY A 107 -18.65 5.88 -7.80
N THR A 108 -18.59 6.87 -6.92
CA THR A 108 -18.87 8.27 -7.25
C THR A 108 -17.60 9.09 -7.05
N PRO A 109 -17.14 9.86 -8.05
CA PRO A 109 -16.02 10.78 -7.87
C PRO A 109 -16.31 11.81 -6.79
N GLY A 110 -15.31 12.09 -5.94
CA GLY A 110 -15.46 13.05 -4.85
C GLY A 110 -14.11 13.41 -4.23
N LEU A 111 -14.15 14.35 -3.29
CA LEU A 111 -12.98 14.70 -2.49
C LEU A 111 -12.77 13.61 -1.44
N ILE A 112 -11.52 13.17 -1.32
CA ILE A 112 -11.06 12.25 -0.28
C ILE A 112 -10.05 13.00 0.57
N ARG A 113 -10.24 12.97 1.91
CA ARG A 113 -9.27 13.54 2.84
C ARG A 113 -7.95 12.77 2.73
N ALA A 114 -6.85 13.49 2.68
CA ALA A 114 -5.52 12.91 2.61
C ALA A 114 -4.70 13.29 3.85
N TYR A 115 -3.84 12.39 4.30
CA TYR A 115 -2.82 12.71 5.29
C TYR A 115 -1.45 12.93 4.65
N ALA A 116 -0.62 13.78 5.25
CA ALA A 116 0.78 13.92 4.86
C ALA A 116 1.60 12.81 5.51
N SER A 117 2.12 11.87 4.69
CA SER A 117 2.93 10.75 5.16
C SER A 117 4.41 11.09 5.15
N SER A 118 5.08 10.91 6.29
CA SER A 118 6.54 10.92 6.35
C SER A 118 7.12 9.57 5.93
N MET A 119 8.22 9.63 5.17
CA MET A 119 9.03 8.47 4.82
C MET A 119 10.35 8.43 5.61
N LYS A 120 10.54 9.37 6.55
CA LYS A 120 11.82 9.56 7.22
C LYS A 120 11.84 8.98 8.62
N ARG A 121 12.94 8.29 8.95
CA ARG A 121 13.32 7.88 10.30
C ARG A 121 14.57 8.61 10.80
N ASP A 122 15.45 8.96 9.88
CA ASP A 122 16.74 9.63 10.07
C ASP A 122 16.63 11.14 10.32
N ILE A 123 15.47 11.60 10.77
CA ILE A 123 15.16 12.99 11.09
C ILE A 123 14.81 13.12 12.57
N SER A 124 15.27 14.18 13.23
CA SER A 124 14.89 14.43 14.63
C SER A 124 13.37 14.68 14.74
N PRO A 125 12.71 14.26 15.83
CA PRO A 125 11.30 14.56 16.07
C PRO A 125 10.94 16.05 15.95
N ALA A 126 11.81 16.95 16.40
CA ALA A 126 11.60 18.40 16.31
C ALA A 126 11.66 18.92 14.86
N ASP A 127 12.63 18.44 14.08
CA ASP A 127 12.75 18.83 12.67
C ASP A 127 11.59 18.24 11.85
N GLU A 128 11.17 17.03 12.17
CA GLU A 128 10.01 16.40 11.52
C GLU A 128 8.72 17.18 11.80
N ALA A 129 8.49 17.57 13.06
CA ALA A 129 7.35 18.40 13.41
C ALA A 129 7.37 19.73 12.67
N THR A 130 8.54 20.36 12.55
CA THR A 130 8.72 21.61 11.79
C THR A 130 8.39 21.42 10.31
N ARG A 131 8.87 20.35 9.70
CA ARG A 131 8.61 20.02 8.29
C ARG A 131 7.11 19.77 8.03
N LEU A 132 6.44 19.03 8.91
CA LEU A 132 5.02 18.71 8.78
C LEU A 132 4.13 19.94 9.07
N LYS A 133 4.51 20.82 10.00
CA LYS A 133 3.85 22.12 10.18
C LYS A 133 3.89 22.98 8.92
N HIS A 134 5.02 22.99 8.23
CA HIS A 134 5.11 23.68 6.95
C HIS A 134 4.11 23.12 5.92
N LEU A 135 3.93 21.81 5.85
CA LEU A 135 2.90 21.19 4.97
C LEU A 135 1.49 21.58 5.40
N ARG A 136 1.20 21.60 6.71
CA ARG A 136 -0.07 22.10 7.22
C ARG A 136 -0.35 23.54 6.76
N ASP A 137 0.62 24.41 6.95
CA ASP A 137 0.47 25.86 6.74
C ASP A 137 0.44 26.25 5.25
N THR A 138 1.08 25.46 4.38
CA THR A 138 1.19 25.75 2.94
C THR A 138 0.24 24.95 2.06
N GLN A 139 -0.17 23.76 2.50
CA GLN A 139 -0.97 22.82 1.70
C GLN A 139 -2.29 22.40 2.38
N GLY A 140 -2.51 22.82 3.63
CA GLY A 140 -3.77 22.60 4.34
C GLY A 140 -3.99 21.16 4.86
N PHE A 141 -2.93 20.35 5.02
CA PHE A 141 -3.07 19.05 5.65
C PHE A 141 -3.48 19.19 7.12
N ASP A 142 -4.41 18.35 7.54
CA ASP A 142 -4.91 18.26 8.92
C ASP A 142 -4.76 16.85 9.53
N ALA A 143 -4.07 15.96 8.82
CA ALA A 143 -3.71 14.62 9.26
C ALA A 143 -2.27 14.31 8.86
N PHE A 144 -1.51 13.63 9.74
CA PHE A 144 -0.07 13.40 9.56
C PHE A 144 0.32 11.99 10.01
N LYS A 145 1.03 11.26 9.15
CA LYS A 145 1.60 9.95 9.49
C LYS A 145 3.12 10.06 9.64
N VAL A 146 3.64 9.60 10.78
CA VAL A 146 5.08 9.54 11.08
C VAL A 146 5.55 8.10 11.20
N ARG A 147 6.86 7.89 11.28
CA ARG A 147 7.47 6.56 11.35
C ARG A 147 7.93 6.24 12.76
N ALA A 148 7.69 4.97 13.19
CA ALA A 148 8.26 4.38 14.39
C ALA A 148 9.18 3.21 14.01
N GLY A 149 10.02 2.79 14.95
CA GLY A 149 10.93 1.66 14.74
C GLY A 149 11.89 1.86 13.58
N ALA A 150 12.73 0.89 13.32
CA ALA A 150 13.71 0.92 12.23
C ALA A 150 13.82 -0.40 11.47
N GLU A 151 13.90 -1.55 12.17
CA GLU A 151 14.16 -2.85 11.57
C GLU A 151 13.02 -3.82 11.79
N VAL A 152 12.58 -4.48 10.71
CA VAL A 152 11.47 -5.45 10.71
C VAL A 152 11.72 -6.57 11.73
N GLY A 153 10.78 -6.75 12.68
CA GLY A 153 10.78 -7.80 13.69
C GLY A 153 11.88 -7.73 14.74
N ARG A 154 12.62 -6.61 14.84
CA ARG A 154 13.80 -6.51 15.71
C ARG A 154 13.58 -5.70 16.98
N ASN A 155 12.47 -4.98 17.12
CA ASN A 155 12.20 -4.04 18.22
C ASN A 155 13.28 -2.92 18.34
N VAL A 156 13.88 -2.53 17.22
CA VAL A 156 14.98 -1.56 17.17
C VAL A 156 14.47 -0.23 16.66
N ASP A 157 14.82 0.84 17.33
CA ASP A 157 14.60 2.22 16.88
C ASP A 157 15.77 2.72 16.03
N GLU A 158 15.57 3.79 15.27
CA GLU A 158 16.64 4.49 14.53
C GLU A 158 17.76 4.96 15.47
N TRP A 159 17.37 5.43 16.65
CA TRP A 159 18.22 5.59 17.84
C TRP A 159 17.38 5.36 19.09
N PRO A 160 17.99 5.02 20.22
CA PRO A 160 17.23 4.71 21.45
C PRO A 160 16.29 5.85 21.86
N GLY A 161 15.02 5.52 22.04
CA GLY A 161 13.98 6.44 22.52
C GLY A 161 13.35 7.33 21.45
N ARG A 162 13.71 7.17 20.18
CA ARG A 162 13.12 8.00 19.10
C ARG A 162 11.63 7.81 18.95
N THR A 163 11.13 6.59 19.09
CA THR A 163 9.68 6.31 18.97
C THR A 163 8.89 7.04 20.06
N GLU A 164 9.35 6.98 21.29
CA GLU A 164 8.73 7.70 22.40
C GLU A 164 8.77 9.22 22.18
N GLU A 165 9.91 9.73 21.73
CA GLU A 165 10.11 11.16 21.49
C GLU A 165 9.25 11.68 20.36
N ILE A 166 9.11 10.94 19.22
CA ILE A 166 8.29 11.40 18.09
C ILE A 166 6.81 11.43 18.47
N ILE A 167 6.32 10.43 19.20
CA ILE A 167 4.93 10.38 19.68
C ILE A 167 4.60 11.61 20.53
N ALA A 168 5.40 11.87 21.58
CA ALA A 168 5.20 13.00 22.47
C ALA A 168 5.36 14.34 21.75
N THR A 169 6.35 14.44 20.86
CA THR A 169 6.62 15.67 20.10
C THR A 169 5.48 16.00 19.14
N MET A 170 4.98 15.03 18.39
CA MET A 170 3.90 15.27 17.44
C MET A 170 2.64 15.80 18.13
N ARG A 171 2.19 15.18 19.23
CA ARG A 171 0.99 15.67 19.95
C ARG A 171 1.21 17.03 20.55
N ARG A 172 2.37 17.29 21.18
CA ARG A 172 2.71 18.61 21.73
C ARG A 172 2.69 19.71 20.68
N GLU A 173 3.25 19.43 19.50
CA GLU A 173 3.47 20.42 18.45
C GLU A 173 2.23 20.68 17.58
N PHE A 174 1.32 19.72 17.46
CA PHE A 174 0.12 19.83 16.62
C PHE A 174 -1.17 20.07 17.42
N GLY A 175 -1.16 19.84 18.73
CA GLY A 175 -2.37 19.97 19.57
C GLY A 175 -3.41 18.88 19.24
N ASP A 176 -4.66 19.08 19.66
CA ASP A 176 -5.70 18.03 19.64
C ASP A 176 -6.58 18.07 18.36
N ASN A 177 -6.42 19.06 17.50
CA ASN A 177 -7.30 19.29 16.36
C ASN A 177 -6.77 18.69 15.04
N VAL A 178 -5.82 17.77 15.12
CA VAL A 178 -5.27 17.04 13.96
C VAL A 178 -5.26 15.55 14.22
N ASP A 179 -5.42 14.76 13.18
CA ASP A 179 -5.24 13.33 13.26
C ASP A 179 -3.76 12.96 13.14
N LEU A 180 -3.29 12.20 14.10
CA LEU A 180 -1.94 11.66 14.12
C LEU A 180 -1.97 10.15 13.90
N LEU A 181 -1.17 9.71 12.93
CA LEU A 181 -1.01 8.34 12.52
C LEU A 181 0.45 7.95 12.68
N ILE A 182 0.71 6.67 12.92
CA ILE A 182 2.08 6.16 12.97
C ILE A 182 2.19 4.84 12.22
N ASP A 183 3.35 4.64 11.60
CA ASP A 183 3.67 3.43 10.86
C ASP A 183 4.97 2.83 11.40
N ALA A 184 4.90 1.59 11.87
CA ALA A 184 6.04 0.85 12.39
C ALA A 184 6.72 -0.05 11.35
N ASN A 185 6.14 -0.19 10.16
CA ASN A 185 6.64 -1.05 9.09
C ASN A 185 7.14 -2.42 9.60
N SER A 186 6.26 -3.12 10.30
CA SER A 186 6.53 -4.48 10.78
C SER A 186 7.68 -4.60 11.80
N CYS A 187 7.97 -3.55 12.57
CA CYS A 187 9.17 -3.51 13.41
C CYS A 187 9.09 -4.37 14.68
N TYR A 188 7.90 -4.47 15.30
CA TYR A 188 7.80 -4.89 16.69
C TYR A 188 7.32 -6.33 16.89
N SER A 189 7.73 -6.94 18.02
CA SER A 189 7.02 -8.09 18.59
C SER A 189 5.69 -7.63 19.21
N PRO A 190 4.70 -8.52 19.38
CA PRO A 190 3.38 -8.14 19.93
C PRO A 190 3.47 -7.40 21.26
N LYS A 191 4.35 -7.85 22.17
CA LYS A 191 4.55 -7.19 23.46
C LYS A 191 4.98 -5.74 23.29
N ARG A 192 6.02 -5.49 22.46
CA ARG A 192 6.52 -4.13 22.25
C ARG A 192 5.51 -3.28 21.47
N ALA A 193 4.81 -3.87 20.50
CA ALA A 193 3.77 -3.20 19.76
C ALA A 193 2.62 -2.71 20.67
N ILE A 194 2.19 -3.54 21.62
CA ILE A 194 1.14 -3.16 22.60
C ILE A 194 1.64 -2.03 23.52
N GLU A 195 2.90 -2.11 24.00
CA GLU A 195 3.50 -1.02 24.82
C GLU A 195 3.50 0.31 24.05
N VAL A 196 3.91 0.31 22.78
CA VAL A 196 3.88 1.49 21.90
C VAL A 196 2.44 1.91 21.63
N GLY A 197 1.53 0.97 21.39
CA GLY A 197 0.11 1.24 21.13
C GLY A 197 -0.57 1.97 22.29
N HIS A 198 -0.35 1.55 23.52
CA HIS A 198 -0.87 2.28 24.70
C HIS A 198 -0.31 3.71 24.78
N MET A 199 0.98 3.89 24.47
CA MET A 199 1.55 5.23 24.42
C MET A 199 0.91 6.09 23.32
N LEU A 200 0.58 5.50 22.17
CA LEU A 200 -0.15 6.16 21.09
C LEU A 200 -1.56 6.61 21.55
N GLN A 201 -2.28 5.73 22.25
CA GLN A 201 -3.58 6.05 22.85
C GLN A 201 -3.48 7.22 23.83
N ASP A 202 -2.51 7.18 24.75
CA ASP A 202 -2.27 8.23 25.74
C ASP A 202 -1.96 9.61 25.09
N HIS A 203 -1.41 9.60 23.87
CA HIS A 203 -1.13 10.80 23.08
C HIS A 203 -2.17 11.09 21.98
N GLY A 204 -3.31 10.38 21.99
CA GLY A 204 -4.43 10.62 21.08
C GLY A 204 -4.12 10.35 19.60
N PHE A 205 -3.21 9.44 19.29
CA PHE A 205 -3.07 8.92 17.94
C PHE A 205 -4.30 8.06 17.61
N CYS A 206 -4.72 8.07 16.36
CA CYS A 206 -5.91 7.36 15.92
C CYS A 206 -5.62 6.14 15.03
N HIS A 207 -4.37 5.92 14.63
CA HIS A 207 -4.04 4.90 13.64
C HIS A 207 -2.61 4.37 13.86
N TYR A 208 -2.49 3.04 13.89
CA TYR A 208 -1.23 2.32 14.07
C TYR A 208 -1.01 1.29 12.97
N GLU A 209 -0.14 1.60 12.02
CA GLU A 209 0.10 0.81 10.82
C GLU A 209 1.24 -0.18 11.02
N GLU A 210 1.04 -1.41 10.55
CA GLU A 210 1.99 -2.53 10.53
C GLU A 210 2.81 -2.67 11.83
N PRO A 211 2.17 -2.87 13.00
CA PRO A 211 2.91 -2.97 14.27
C PRO A 211 3.86 -4.16 14.32
N CYS A 212 3.45 -5.31 13.79
CA CYS A 212 4.19 -6.57 13.76
C CYS A 212 4.59 -6.97 12.34
N PRO A 213 5.51 -7.94 12.14
CA PRO A 213 5.84 -8.45 10.82
C PRO A 213 4.58 -8.85 10.05
N TYR A 214 4.38 -8.28 8.85
CA TYR A 214 3.12 -8.34 8.11
C TYR A 214 2.65 -9.78 7.82
N TRP A 215 3.57 -10.74 7.72
CA TRP A 215 3.25 -12.17 7.52
C TRP A 215 2.79 -12.90 8.80
N GLU A 216 2.90 -12.26 9.97
CA GLU A 216 2.52 -12.81 11.27
C GLU A 216 1.16 -12.26 11.71
N LEU A 217 0.10 -12.59 10.96
CA LEU A 217 -1.24 -12.02 11.18
C LEU A 217 -1.77 -12.24 12.59
N GLU A 218 -1.45 -13.38 13.23
CA GLU A 218 -1.84 -13.66 14.61
C GLU A 218 -1.13 -12.77 15.63
N GLN A 219 0.07 -12.29 15.31
CA GLN A 219 0.76 -11.30 16.13
C GLN A 219 0.12 -9.92 16.00
N THR A 220 -0.21 -9.50 14.77
CA THR A 220 -0.96 -8.27 14.53
C THR A 220 -2.31 -8.31 15.23
N LYS A 221 -3.04 -9.43 15.14
CA LYS A 221 -4.30 -9.63 15.86
C LYS A 221 -4.17 -9.43 17.38
N GLN A 222 -3.08 -9.93 18.00
CA GLN A 222 -2.86 -9.71 19.44
C GLN A 222 -2.76 -8.22 19.78
N VAL A 223 -2.20 -7.42 18.88
CA VAL A 223 -2.10 -5.97 19.04
C VAL A 223 -3.47 -5.32 18.86
N THR A 224 -4.21 -5.68 17.82
CA THR A 224 -5.56 -5.20 17.56
C THR A 224 -6.51 -5.51 18.71
N ASP A 225 -6.47 -6.73 19.23
CA ASP A 225 -7.32 -7.12 20.38
C ASP A 225 -6.98 -6.39 21.69
N ALA A 226 -5.79 -5.80 21.82
CA ALA A 226 -5.30 -5.14 23.03
C ALA A 226 -5.45 -3.61 23.02
N LEU A 227 -5.77 -3.01 21.89
CA LEU A 227 -5.79 -1.56 21.69
C LEU A 227 -7.18 -1.06 21.32
N ASP A 228 -7.45 0.21 21.65
CA ASP A 228 -8.68 0.92 21.27
C ASP A 228 -8.49 1.83 20.05
N ILE A 229 -7.26 1.99 19.53
CA ILE A 229 -6.98 2.70 18.29
C ILE A 229 -6.98 1.74 17.12
N ASP A 230 -7.30 2.24 15.92
CA ASP A 230 -7.33 1.43 14.71
C ASP A 230 -5.94 0.89 14.36
N VAL A 231 -5.81 -0.43 14.31
CA VAL A 231 -4.64 -1.12 13.80
C VAL A 231 -4.85 -1.42 12.33
N THR A 232 -3.84 -1.13 11.50
CA THR A 232 -3.94 -1.25 10.06
C THR A 232 -2.81 -2.08 9.47
N GLY A 233 -3.03 -2.61 8.27
CA GLY A 233 -2.03 -3.40 7.57
C GLY A 233 -2.51 -3.90 6.23
N GLY A 234 -1.66 -4.69 5.53
CA GLY A 234 -2.01 -5.30 4.25
C GLY A 234 -1.36 -4.66 3.04
N GLU A 235 -0.60 -3.56 3.18
CA GLU A 235 0.08 -2.93 2.04
C GLU A 235 1.18 -3.82 1.41
N GLN A 236 1.76 -4.73 2.19
CA GLN A 236 2.77 -5.65 1.72
C GLN A 236 2.17 -6.89 1.04
N ASP A 237 0.92 -7.21 1.34
CA ASP A 237 0.22 -8.35 0.78
C ASP A 237 -0.24 -8.07 -0.65
N CYS A 238 -0.41 -9.13 -1.43
CA CYS A 238 -0.72 -9.01 -2.84
C CYS A 238 -1.65 -10.13 -3.35
N ASP A 239 -2.31 -10.87 -2.46
CA ASP A 239 -3.24 -11.93 -2.82
C ASP A 239 -4.51 -11.92 -1.98
N LEU A 240 -5.63 -12.25 -2.63
CA LEU A 240 -6.95 -12.26 -2.03
C LEU A 240 -7.08 -13.22 -0.83
N PRO A 241 -6.51 -14.46 -0.85
CA PRO A 241 -6.58 -15.35 0.30
C PRO A 241 -5.98 -14.79 1.58
N THR A 242 -4.87 -14.06 1.48
CA THR A 242 -4.25 -13.41 2.64
C THR A 242 -5.14 -12.31 3.19
N TRP A 243 -5.69 -11.45 2.34
CA TRP A 243 -6.62 -10.40 2.79
C TRP A 243 -7.92 -10.98 3.34
N GLN A 244 -8.45 -12.06 2.73
CA GLN A 244 -9.63 -12.75 3.28
C GLN A 244 -9.34 -13.29 4.69
N ARG A 245 -8.19 -13.93 4.89
CA ARG A 245 -7.78 -14.41 6.21
C ARG A 245 -7.64 -13.27 7.21
N MET A 246 -7.05 -12.15 6.80
CA MET A 246 -6.89 -10.95 7.63
C MET A 246 -8.25 -10.45 8.15
N ILE A 247 -9.26 -10.42 7.28
CA ILE A 247 -10.65 -10.08 7.62
C ILE A 247 -11.27 -11.14 8.54
N ASP A 248 -11.17 -12.42 8.17
CA ASP A 248 -11.82 -13.53 8.89
C ASP A 248 -11.37 -13.63 10.35
N ILE A 249 -10.09 -13.42 10.62
CA ILE A 249 -9.53 -13.44 11.98
C ILE A 249 -9.57 -12.07 12.66
N ARG A 250 -9.98 -11.01 11.94
CA ARG A 250 -9.92 -9.62 12.42
C ARG A 250 -8.51 -9.25 12.87
N ALA A 251 -7.53 -9.46 12.00
CA ALA A 251 -6.15 -9.12 12.31
C ALA A 251 -5.91 -7.62 12.34
N VAL A 252 -6.71 -6.86 11.60
CA VAL A 252 -6.67 -5.40 11.50
C VAL A 252 -8.08 -4.81 11.58
N ASP A 253 -8.18 -3.53 11.88
CA ASP A 253 -9.43 -2.77 11.87
C ASP A 253 -9.66 -2.09 10.52
N ILE A 254 -8.56 -1.72 9.82
CA ILE A 254 -8.55 -1.05 8.51
C ILE A 254 -7.59 -1.77 7.57
#